data_e4438c666c0cffb424fe0537e0b179aa
#
_entry.id   e4438c666c0cffb424fe0537e0b179aa
#
_cell.length_a   1.000
_cell.length_b   1.000
_cell.length_c   1.000
_cell.angle_alpha   90.00
_cell.angle_beta   90.00
_cell.angle_gamma   90.00
#
_symmetry.space_group_name_H-M   'P 1'
#
loop_
_entity.id
_entity.type
_entity.pdbx_description
1 polymer ?
#
loop_
_entity_poly.entity_id
_entity_poly.type
_entity_poly.pdbx_seq_one_letter_code
_entity_poly.pdbx_strand_id
1 'polypeptide(L)'
;MTEENNRYDITVYSKPRCPQCDATARLLNRMGAPYAKVDVTEDDVAYAFVKQLGYQQVPVVVVRDLHANTGDDERGDNIVEHWSGFNPDRVKRAATATLEAAQ
;
A
#
# COMPACT_ATOMS: atom_id res chain seq x y z
N MET A 1 12.15 10.17 -17.33
CA MET A 1 12.38 9.25 -16.25
C MET A 1 11.08 8.70 -15.76
N THR A 2 11.12 7.47 -15.42
CA THR A 2 9.89 6.79 -15.11
C THR A 2 9.31 7.15 -13.76
N GLU A 3 10.16 7.56 -12.84
CA GLU A 3 9.64 7.85 -11.51
C GLU A 3 8.66 8.99 -11.49
N GLU A 4 8.82 9.91 -12.38
CA GLU A 4 7.93 11.06 -12.39
C GLU A 4 6.53 10.71 -12.80
N ASN A 5 6.37 9.56 -13.45
CA ASN A 5 5.06 9.16 -13.93
C ASN A 5 4.28 8.37 -12.91
N ASN A 6 4.89 8.02 -11.80
CA ASN A 6 4.20 7.24 -10.77
C ASN A 6 3.26 8.16 -10.02
N ARG A 7 1.99 7.99 -10.27
CA ARG A 7 1.00 8.77 -9.56
C ARG A 7 0.57 8.11 -8.25
N TYR A 8 0.52 6.80 -8.25
CA TYR A 8 0.02 6.08 -7.07
C TYR A 8 1.14 5.35 -6.40
N ASP A 9 1.03 5.22 -5.09
CA ASP A 9 2.00 4.56 -4.25
C ASP A 9 1.28 3.49 -3.44
N ILE A 10 1.76 2.26 -3.53
CA ILE A 10 1.19 1.14 -2.81
C ILE A 10 2.16 0.74 -1.72
N THR A 11 1.71 0.70 -0.49
CA THR A 11 2.50 0.23 0.64
C THR A 11 1.78 -0.94 1.28
N VAL A 12 2.50 -2.02 1.52
CA VAL A 12 1.96 -3.21 2.18
C VAL A 12 2.61 -3.32 3.54
N TYR A 13 1.81 -3.14 4.57
CA TYR A 13 2.27 -3.30 5.96
C TYR A 13 2.10 -4.75 6.34
N SER A 14 3.17 -5.37 6.81
CA SER A 14 3.19 -6.80 6.98
C SER A 14 3.95 -7.18 8.25
N LYS A 15 4.07 -8.47 8.47
CA LYS A 15 4.86 -9.05 9.56
C LYS A 15 5.40 -10.38 9.09
N PRO A 16 6.40 -10.94 9.81
CA PRO A 16 6.89 -12.27 9.46
C PRO A 16 5.81 -13.33 9.65
N ARG A 17 5.92 -14.39 8.89
CA ARG A 17 5.02 -15.54 9.01
C ARG A 17 3.57 -15.16 8.81
N CYS A 18 3.34 -14.39 7.77
CA CYS A 18 1.99 -13.92 7.47
C CYS A 18 1.62 -14.39 6.07
N PRO A 19 0.87 -15.50 5.95
CA PRO A 19 0.53 -16.02 4.62
C PRO A 19 -0.26 -15.04 3.78
N GLN A 20 -1.16 -14.27 4.39
CA GLN A 20 -1.92 -13.29 3.62
C GLN A 20 -1.05 -12.13 3.17
N CYS A 21 -0.06 -11.75 3.98
CA CYS A 21 0.90 -10.73 3.56
C CYS A 21 1.68 -11.23 2.35
N ASP A 22 2.10 -12.48 2.41
CA ASP A 22 2.86 -13.06 1.31
C ASP A 22 2.01 -13.16 0.05
N ALA A 23 0.74 -13.52 0.20
CA ALA A 23 -0.15 -13.63 -0.95
C ALA A 23 -0.34 -12.26 -1.61
N THR A 24 -0.49 -11.22 -0.79
CA THR A 24 -0.65 -9.86 -1.31
C THR A 24 0.59 -9.45 -2.11
N ALA A 25 1.77 -9.66 -1.53
CA ALA A 25 3.01 -9.28 -2.20
C ALA A 25 3.21 -10.09 -3.48
N ARG A 26 2.88 -11.37 -3.43
CA ARG A 26 3.05 -12.23 -4.58
C ARG A 26 2.17 -11.79 -5.74
N LEU A 27 0.95 -11.39 -5.44
CA LEU A 27 0.05 -10.93 -6.49
C LEU A 27 0.56 -9.63 -7.11
N LEU A 28 1.02 -8.69 -6.28
CA LEU A 28 1.59 -7.46 -6.80
C LEU A 28 2.81 -7.72 -7.66
N ASN A 29 3.67 -8.64 -7.23
CA ASN A 29 4.84 -9.00 -8.03
C ASN A 29 4.44 -9.61 -9.36
N ARG A 30 3.44 -10.46 -9.33
CA ARG A 30 2.99 -11.12 -10.56
C ARG A 30 2.44 -10.12 -11.55
N MET A 31 1.78 -9.10 -11.06
CA MET A 31 1.22 -8.06 -11.94
C MET A 31 2.24 -7.02 -12.35
N GLY A 32 3.43 -7.06 -11.75
CA GLY A 32 4.46 -6.09 -12.09
C GLY A 32 4.24 -4.72 -11.50
N ALA A 33 3.39 -4.61 -10.49
CA ALA A 33 3.12 -3.32 -9.88
C ALA A 33 4.13 -3.04 -8.78
N PRO A 34 4.76 -1.86 -8.79
CA PRO A 34 5.71 -1.52 -7.73
C PRO A 34 4.98 -1.28 -6.41
N TYR A 35 5.63 -1.65 -5.33
CA TYR A 35 5.07 -1.43 -4.01
C TYR A 35 6.19 -1.44 -2.99
N ALA A 36 5.93 -0.86 -1.83
CA ALA A 36 6.84 -0.91 -0.70
C ALA A 36 6.27 -1.88 0.33
N LYS A 37 7.15 -2.58 1.00
CA LYS A 37 6.75 -3.52 2.05
C LYS A 37 7.38 -3.05 3.36
N VAL A 38 6.55 -2.91 4.38
CA VAL A 38 6.99 -2.40 5.67
C VAL A 38 6.65 -3.43 6.74
N ASP A 39 7.64 -3.81 7.54
CA ASP A 39 7.45 -4.78 8.63
C ASP A 39 7.08 -3.99 9.88
N VAL A 40 5.83 -4.09 10.30
CA VAL A 40 5.35 -3.32 11.44
C VAL A 40 5.92 -3.83 12.76
N THR A 41 6.52 -5.02 12.78
CA THR A 41 7.14 -5.51 13.99
C THR A 41 8.50 -4.87 14.24
N GLU A 42 9.05 -4.20 13.22
CA GLU A 42 10.36 -3.56 13.34
C GLU A 42 10.26 -2.05 13.19
N ASP A 43 9.07 -1.51 13.04
CA ASP A 43 8.90 -0.09 12.76
C ASP A 43 7.73 0.42 13.60
N ASP A 44 8.06 1.08 14.70
CA ASP A 44 7.04 1.55 15.64
C ASP A 44 6.12 2.59 15.02
N VAL A 45 6.66 3.42 14.14
CA VAL A 45 5.85 4.44 13.50
C VAL A 45 4.83 3.80 12.57
N ALA A 46 5.28 2.80 11.82
CA ALA A 46 4.36 2.09 10.93
C ALA A 46 3.30 1.35 11.71
N TYR A 47 3.68 0.74 12.82
CA TYR A 47 2.74 0.04 13.67
C TYR A 47 1.66 1.01 14.16
N ALA A 48 2.08 2.16 14.66
CA ALA A 48 1.14 3.16 15.15
C ALA A 48 0.22 3.66 14.04
N PHE A 49 0.77 3.83 12.84
CA PHE A 49 -0.02 4.29 11.71
C PHE A 49 -1.13 3.30 11.37
N VAL A 50 -0.80 2.02 11.32
CA VAL A 50 -1.80 0.98 11.04
C VAL A 50 -2.89 0.98 12.09
N LYS A 51 -2.51 1.14 13.36
CA LYS A 51 -3.49 1.21 14.43
C LYS A 51 -4.38 2.43 14.30
N GLN A 52 -3.82 3.55 13.87
CA GLN A 52 -4.62 4.76 13.70
C GLN A 52 -5.65 4.60 12.59
N LEU A 53 -5.34 3.79 11.59
CA LEU A 53 -6.31 3.51 10.55
C LEU A 53 -7.44 2.61 11.02
N GLY A 54 -7.29 2.02 12.22
CA GLY A 54 -8.33 1.19 12.78
C GLY A 54 -8.11 -0.29 12.60
N TYR A 55 -6.94 -0.69 12.14
CA TYR A 55 -6.68 -2.10 11.89
C TYR A 55 -5.86 -2.71 13.01
N GLN A 56 -6.15 -3.96 13.29
CA GLN A 56 -5.42 -4.72 14.30
C GLN A 56 -4.67 -5.90 13.71
N GLN A 57 -4.76 -6.08 12.41
CA GLN A 57 -4.13 -7.21 11.74
C GLN A 57 -3.51 -6.74 10.44
N VAL A 58 -2.45 -7.42 10.04
CA VAL A 58 -1.83 -7.21 8.75
C VAL A 58 -2.16 -8.39 7.86
N PRO A 59 -2.07 -8.27 6.55
CA PRO A 59 -1.53 -7.13 5.82
C PRO A 59 -2.50 -5.96 5.82
N VAL A 60 -1.96 -4.77 5.82
CA VAL A 60 -2.74 -3.57 5.56
C VAL A 60 -2.13 -2.92 4.32
N VAL A 61 -2.97 -2.68 3.32
CA VAL A 61 -2.53 -2.08 2.08
C VAL A 61 -3.02 -0.65 2.05
N VAL A 62 -2.13 0.26 1.73
CA VAL A 62 -2.47 1.68 1.64
C VAL A 62 -2.06 2.18 0.27
N VAL A 63 -3.01 2.80 -0.42
CA VAL A 63 -2.76 3.37 -1.73
C VAL A 63 -2.86 4.89 -1.61
N ARG A 64 -1.81 5.57 -2.02
CA ARG A 64 -1.76 7.03 -1.97
C ARG A 64 -1.71 7.59 -3.38
N ASP A 65 -2.31 8.75 -3.54
CA ASP A 65 -2.26 9.51 -4.78
C ASP A 65 -1.20 10.58 -4.60
N LEU A 66 -0.04 10.36 -5.17
CA LEU A 66 1.09 11.26 -4.97
C LEU A 66 0.88 12.60 -5.65
N HIS A 67 -0.08 12.70 -6.54
CA HIS A 67 -0.40 13.95 -7.20
C HIS A 67 -1.49 14.74 -6.48
N ALA A 68 -2.11 14.13 -5.49
CA ALA A 68 -3.11 14.84 -4.70
C ALA A 68 -2.40 15.90 -3.87
N ASN A 69 -2.84 17.13 -3.99
CA ASN A 69 -2.21 18.22 -3.28
C ASN A 69 -3.12 18.65 -2.15
N THR A 70 -3.04 17.92 -1.07
CA THR A 70 -3.90 18.19 0.08
C THR A 70 -3.27 19.17 1.05
N GLY A 71 -1.97 19.32 0.97
CA GLY A 71 -1.27 20.23 1.85
C GLY A 71 -1.01 19.70 3.24
N ASP A 72 -1.33 18.46 3.50
CA ASP A 72 -1.15 17.91 4.83
C ASP A 72 -0.93 16.41 4.73
N ASP A 73 0.24 16.04 4.24
CA ASP A 73 0.54 14.63 4.02
C ASP A 73 0.81 13.88 5.29
N GLU A 74 1.15 14.56 6.35
CA GLU A 74 1.48 13.89 7.60
C GLU A 74 0.31 13.10 8.13
N ARG A 75 -0.88 13.49 7.76
CA ARG A 75 -2.07 12.85 8.25
C ARG A 75 -2.65 11.85 7.29
N GLY A 76 -1.95 11.62 6.20
CA GLY A 76 -2.42 10.66 5.24
C GLY A 76 -3.55 11.16 4.38
N ASP A 77 -3.62 12.46 4.18
CA ASP A 77 -4.71 13.04 3.41
C ASP A 77 -4.68 12.61 1.95
N ASN A 78 -3.54 12.14 1.46
CA ASN A 78 -3.46 11.68 0.09
C ASN A 78 -3.80 10.20 -0.07
N ILE A 79 -4.25 9.56 0.98
CA ILE A 79 -4.66 8.17 0.92
C ILE A 79 -5.98 8.09 0.17
N VAL A 80 -6.02 7.30 -0.89
CA VAL A 80 -7.24 7.14 -1.67
C VAL A 80 -7.91 5.80 -1.40
N GLU A 81 -7.19 4.85 -0.83
CA GLU A 81 -7.78 3.56 -0.54
C GLU A 81 -6.93 2.84 0.49
N HIS A 82 -7.57 2.11 1.38
CA HIS A 82 -6.84 1.22 2.28
C HIS A 82 -7.77 0.08 2.70
N TRP A 83 -7.14 -1.05 3.02
CA TRP A 83 -7.90 -2.21 3.48
C TRP A 83 -6.96 -3.13 4.23
N SER A 84 -7.54 -4.14 4.89
CA SER A 84 -6.79 -5.14 5.64
C SER A 84 -7.13 -6.53 5.10
N GLY A 85 -6.15 -7.42 5.17
CA GLY A 85 -6.32 -8.78 4.71
C GLY A 85 -5.99 -8.92 3.23
N PHE A 86 -5.95 -10.16 2.76
CA PHE A 86 -5.69 -10.42 1.35
C PHE A 86 -7.00 -10.25 0.59
N ASN A 87 -7.03 -9.27 -0.28
CA ASN A 87 -8.21 -8.97 -1.09
C ASN A 87 -7.76 -8.85 -2.52
N PRO A 88 -7.80 -9.95 -3.27
CA PRO A 88 -7.25 -9.94 -4.63
C PRO A 88 -7.93 -8.94 -5.56
N ASP A 89 -9.23 -8.74 -5.41
CA ASP A 89 -9.92 -7.80 -6.27
C ASP A 89 -9.41 -6.38 -6.05
N ARG A 90 -9.21 -5.99 -4.81
CA ARG A 90 -8.70 -4.66 -4.52
C ARG A 90 -7.24 -4.52 -4.92
N VAL A 91 -6.46 -5.57 -4.71
CA VAL A 91 -5.06 -5.56 -5.14
C VAL A 91 -4.97 -5.36 -6.64
N LYS A 92 -5.79 -6.10 -7.39
CA LYS A 92 -5.75 -6.00 -8.85
C LYS A 92 -6.16 -4.61 -9.32
N ARG A 93 -7.17 -4.04 -8.67
CA ARG A 93 -7.62 -2.71 -9.05
C ARG A 93 -6.55 -1.66 -8.77
N ALA A 94 -5.92 -1.75 -7.60
CA ALA A 94 -4.87 -0.81 -7.25
C ALA A 94 -3.66 -0.97 -8.16
N ALA A 95 -3.29 -2.21 -8.47
CA ALA A 95 -2.17 -2.47 -9.35
C ALA A 95 -2.42 -1.94 -10.74
N THR A 96 -3.64 -2.17 -11.26
CA THR A 96 -3.99 -1.69 -12.58
C THR A 96 -3.94 -0.16 -12.64
N ALA A 97 -4.48 0.49 -11.63
CA ALA A 97 -4.45 1.96 -11.59
C ALA A 97 -3.02 2.48 -11.56
N THR A 98 -2.18 1.82 -10.77
CA THR A 98 -0.78 2.22 -10.66
C THR A 98 -0.07 2.07 -11.99
N LEU A 99 -0.27 0.94 -12.65
CA LEU A 99 0.41 0.66 -13.91
C LEU A 99 -0.10 1.56 -15.02
N GLU A 100 -1.39 1.85 -15.04
CA GLU A 100 -1.95 2.73 -16.06
C GLU A 100 -1.48 4.15 -15.86
N ALA A 101 -1.35 4.59 -14.62
CA ALA A 101 -0.93 5.95 -14.35
C ALA A 101 0.55 6.16 -14.67
N ALA A 102 1.33 5.08 -14.74
CA ALA A 102 2.75 5.17 -15.01
C ALA A 102 3.08 5.30 -16.48
N GLN A 103 2.10 5.25 -17.36
CA GLN A 103 2.36 5.30 -18.79
C GLN A 103 2.48 6.71 -19.34
#